data_8d161cbd24eeff67af64b7d61f8a193c
#
_entry.id   8d161cbd24eeff67af64b7d61f8a193c
#
_cell.length_a   1.000
_cell.length_b   1.000
_cell.length_c   1.000
_cell.angle_alpha   90.00
_cell.angle_beta   90.00
_cell.angle_gamma   90.00
#
_symmetry.space_group_name_H-M   'P 1'
#
loop_
_entity.id
_entity.type
_entity.pdbx_description
1 polymer ?
#
loop_
_entity_poly.entity_id
_entity_poly.type
_entity_poly.pdbx_seq_one_letter_code
_entity_poly.pdbx_strand_id
1 'polypeptide(L)'
;DKKSLSQLNIKKKNNAISINNETANWITVTTIKAQNVKINNESILLPPFSNNDITLKNNHASEYELTVVDDYGNNIHSKIAAR
;
A
#
# COMPACT_ATOMS: atom_id res chain seq x y z
N ASP A 1 4.28 -15.15 7.23
CA ASP A 1 3.12 -15.85 6.71
C ASP A 1 2.42 -14.99 5.66
N LYS A 2 2.26 -15.54 4.48
CA LYS A 2 1.66 -14.80 3.37
C LYS A 2 0.20 -14.41 3.62
N LYS A 3 -0.47 -15.08 4.53
CA LYS A 3 -1.86 -14.75 4.83
C LYS A 3 -2.04 -13.33 5.35
N SER A 4 -1.07 -12.84 6.12
CA SER A 4 -1.21 -11.49 6.69
C SER A 4 -1.25 -10.44 5.61
N LEU A 5 -0.51 -10.61 4.51
CA LEU A 5 -0.52 -9.64 3.43
C LEU A 5 -1.78 -9.71 2.60
N SER A 6 -2.40 -10.89 2.49
CA SER A 6 -3.65 -11.04 1.73
C SER A 6 -4.84 -10.41 2.44
N GLN A 7 -4.69 -10.03 3.70
CA GLN A 7 -5.77 -9.39 4.46
C GLN A 7 -5.71 -7.86 4.40
N LEU A 8 -4.84 -7.33 3.55
CA LEU A 8 -4.82 -5.88 3.30
C LEU A 8 -5.95 -5.51 2.34
N ASN A 9 -6.69 -4.48 2.69
CA ASN A 9 -7.75 -3.97 1.85
C ASN A 9 -7.30 -2.63 1.29
N ILE A 10 -7.03 -2.58 -0.01
CA ILE A 10 -6.44 -1.42 -0.66
C ILE A 10 -7.43 -0.83 -1.64
N LYS A 11 -7.71 0.47 -1.51
CA LYS A 11 -8.66 1.17 -2.39
C LYS A 11 -8.06 2.49 -2.85
N LYS A 12 -8.35 2.85 -4.10
CA LYS A 12 -7.96 4.15 -4.65
C LYS A 12 -9.11 5.13 -4.48
N LYS A 13 -8.80 6.26 -3.87
CA LYS A 13 -9.72 7.40 -3.77
C LYS A 13 -9.23 8.50 -4.71
N ASN A 14 -9.90 9.66 -4.73
CA ASN A 14 -9.57 10.71 -5.68
C ASN A 14 -8.09 11.07 -5.74
N ASN A 15 -7.50 11.36 -4.59
CA ASN A 15 -6.10 11.76 -4.53
C ASN A 15 -5.35 11.00 -3.45
N ALA A 16 -5.83 9.83 -3.09
CA ALA A 16 -5.23 9.05 -2.01
C ALA A 16 -5.43 7.56 -2.25
N ILE A 17 -4.56 6.76 -1.63
CA ILE A 17 -4.73 5.33 -1.54
C ILE A 17 -5.10 5.03 -0.10
N SER A 18 -6.22 4.35 0.10
CA SER A 18 -6.67 3.94 1.43
C SER A 18 -6.27 2.49 1.64
N ILE A 19 -5.52 2.22 2.70
CA ILE A 19 -5.08 0.87 3.03
C ILE A 19 -5.58 0.51 4.41
N ASN A 20 -6.40 -0.52 4.49
CA ASN A 20 -6.88 -1.05 5.75
C ASN A 20 -6.08 -2.30 6.10
N ASN A 21 -5.28 -2.20 7.16
CA ASN A 21 -4.51 -3.33 7.65
C ASN A 21 -5.38 -4.11 8.63
N GLU A 22 -5.96 -5.19 8.16
CA GLU A 22 -6.85 -6.03 8.98
C GLU A 22 -6.10 -7.16 9.67
N THR A 23 -4.77 -7.09 9.67
CA THR A 23 -3.95 -8.10 10.32
C THR A 23 -3.53 -7.66 11.71
N ALA A 24 -3.06 -8.61 12.51
CA ALA A 24 -2.50 -8.34 13.83
C ALA A 24 -1.03 -7.93 13.76
N ASN A 25 -0.49 -7.74 12.55
CA ASN A 25 0.92 -7.45 12.35
C ASN A 25 1.12 -6.04 11.81
N TRP A 26 2.30 -5.47 12.10
CA TRP A 26 2.71 -4.24 11.46
C TRP A 26 3.06 -4.54 10.00
N ILE A 27 2.59 -3.70 9.11
CA ILE A 27 2.88 -3.80 7.68
C ILE A 27 3.59 -2.53 7.26
N THR A 28 4.60 -2.69 6.40
CA THR A 28 5.34 -1.54 5.89
C THR A 28 5.12 -1.43 4.39
N VAL A 29 4.67 -0.25 3.93
CA VAL A 29 4.61 0.05 2.50
C VAL A 29 5.97 0.65 2.13
N THR A 30 6.79 -0.11 1.44
CA THR A 30 8.15 0.33 1.12
C THR A 30 8.20 1.16 -0.16
N THR A 31 7.35 0.84 -1.13
CA THR A 31 7.40 1.50 -2.43
C THR A 31 6.01 1.69 -2.98
N ILE A 32 5.74 2.87 -3.50
CA ILE A 32 4.52 3.16 -4.27
C ILE A 32 4.99 3.69 -5.62
N LYS A 33 4.58 3.03 -6.69
CA LYS A 33 4.92 3.45 -8.05
C LYS A 33 3.67 3.84 -8.82
N ALA A 34 3.79 4.91 -9.59
CA ALA A 34 2.76 5.33 -10.52
C ALA A 34 3.39 5.30 -11.91
N GLN A 35 2.89 4.41 -12.77
CA GLN A 35 3.42 4.26 -14.13
C GLN A 35 4.94 4.03 -14.12
N ASN A 36 5.39 3.12 -13.25
CA ASN A 36 6.79 2.72 -13.10
C ASN A 36 7.70 3.79 -12.50
N VAL A 37 7.13 4.83 -11.92
CA VAL A 37 7.91 5.87 -11.24
C VAL A 37 7.59 5.83 -9.75
N LYS A 38 8.62 5.72 -8.93
CA LYS A 38 8.45 5.73 -7.47
C LYS A 38 8.01 7.12 -7.03
N ILE A 39 6.94 7.19 -6.27
CA ILE A 39 6.35 8.47 -5.86
C ILE A 39 6.41 8.72 -4.35
N ASN A 40 6.75 7.73 -3.55
CA ASN A 40 6.90 7.94 -2.11
C ASN A 40 8.38 8.16 -1.78
N ASN A 41 8.63 9.04 -0.80
CA ASN A 41 9.99 9.33 -0.35
C ASN A 41 10.40 8.45 0.82
N GLU A 42 9.44 7.99 1.60
CA GLU A 42 9.71 7.23 2.81
C GLU A 42 8.78 6.04 2.89
N SER A 43 9.22 5.02 3.63
CA SER A 43 8.36 3.89 3.93
C SER A 43 7.23 4.32 4.84
N ILE A 44 6.09 3.67 4.72
CA ILE A 44 4.90 4.01 5.49
C ILE A 44 4.53 2.81 6.36
N LEU A 45 4.46 3.03 7.67
CA LEU A 45 4.12 1.98 8.62
C LEU A 45 2.62 1.94 8.82
N LEU A 46 2.05 0.75 8.73
CA LEU A 46 0.63 0.52 8.95
C LEU A 46 0.46 -0.29 10.24
N PRO A 47 -0.03 0.33 11.32
CA PRO A 47 -0.25 -0.41 12.56
C PRO A 47 -1.28 -1.52 12.40
N PRO A 48 -1.25 -2.54 13.27
CA PRO A 48 -2.28 -3.58 13.25
C PRO A 48 -3.69 -3.00 13.33
N PHE A 49 -4.60 -3.57 12.58
CA PHE A 49 -6.02 -3.21 12.60
C PHE A 49 -6.25 -1.71 12.43
N SER A 50 -5.53 -1.10 11.49
CA SER A 50 -5.65 0.33 11.26
C SER A 50 -6.07 0.62 9.83
N ASN A 51 -6.68 1.79 9.65
CA ASN A 51 -7.07 2.29 8.33
C ASN A 51 -6.21 3.52 8.06
N ASN A 52 -5.52 3.53 6.92
CA ASN A 52 -4.54 4.57 6.60
C ASN A 52 -4.79 5.13 5.20
N ASP A 53 -4.72 6.45 5.09
CA ASP A 53 -4.84 7.13 3.79
C ASP A 53 -3.49 7.73 3.43
N ILE A 54 -3.04 7.43 2.21
CA ILE A 54 -1.79 7.94 1.68
C ILE A 54 -2.12 8.92 0.57
N THR A 55 -1.80 10.20 0.78
CA THR A 55 -2.05 11.24 -0.20
C THR A 55 -1.09 11.09 -1.38
N LEU A 56 -1.61 11.17 -2.58
CA LEU A 56 -0.82 11.04 -3.79
C LEU A 56 -0.59 12.41 -4.42
N LYS A 57 0.65 12.73 -4.72
CA LYS A 57 0.98 13.97 -5.42
C LYS A 57 0.57 13.89 -6.88
N ASN A 58 0.73 12.73 -7.48
CA ASN A 58 0.32 12.48 -8.86
C ASN A 58 -0.84 11.50 -8.84
N ASN A 59 -2.03 11.99 -9.12
CA ASN A 59 -3.23 11.16 -9.10
C ASN A 59 -3.78 10.87 -10.50
N HIS A 60 -2.94 11.06 -11.52
CA HIS A 60 -3.36 10.86 -12.91
C HIS A 60 -2.98 9.52 -13.50
N ALA A 61 -2.24 8.72 -12.76
CA ALA A 61 -1.84 7.41 -13.26
C ALA A 61 -3.05 6.49 -13.36
N SER A 62 -3.07 5.65 -14.38
CA SER A 62 -4.15 4.67 -14.54
C SER A 62 -3.96 3.46 -13.64
N GLU A 63 -2.76 3.28 -13.10
CA GLU A 63 -2.44 2.13 -12.26
C GLU A 63 -1.35 2.49 -11.27
N TYR A 64 -1.48 1.96 -10.06
CA TYR A 64 -0.46 2.13 -9.02
C TYR A 64 0.03 0.76 -8.58
N GLU A 65 1.30 0.68 -8.25
CA GLU A 65 1.91 -0.54 -7.77
C GLU A 65 2.49 -0.31 -6.39
N LEU A 66 2.14 -1.17 -5.44
CA LEU A 66 2.62 -1.07 -4.07
C LEU A 66 3.45 -2.29 -3.73
N THR A 67 4.55 -2.06 -3.00
CA THR A 67 5.32 -3.14 -2.41
C THR A 67 5.15 -3.03 -0.90
N VAL A 68 4.70 -4.10 -0.27
CA VAL A 68 4.47 -4.14 1.17
C VAL A 68 5.27 -5.29 1.78
N VAL A 69 5.70 -5.10 3.02
CA VAL A 69 6.48 -6.08 3.76
C VAL A 69 5.85 -6.22 5.14
N ASP A 70 5.75 -7.46 5.64
CA ASP A 70 5.25 -7.70 6.99
C ASP A 70 6.40 -7.94 7.99
N ASP A 71 6.03 -8.22 9.24
CA ASP A 71 7.03 -8.43 10.30
C ASP A 71 7.87 -9.68 10.11
N TYR A 72 7.44 -10.58 9.25
CA TYR A 72 8.12 -11.85 9.02
C TYR A 72 9.05 -11.80 7.81
N GLY A 73 9.17 -10.63 7.18
CA GLY A 73 10.02 -10.49 6.01
C GLY A 73 9.36 -10.89 4.71
N ASN A 74 8.08 -11.23 4.74
CA ASN A 74 7.35 -11.52 3.50
C ASN A 74 7.08 -10.20 2.78
N ASN A 75 7.20 -10.20 1.46
CA ASN A 75 6.86 -9.03 0.68
C ASN A 75 5.94 -9.42 -0.45
N ILE A 76 5.15 -8.45 -0.91
CA ILE A 76 4.20 -8.69 -1.97
C ILE A 76 4.03 -7.40 -2.77
N HIS A 77 3.85 -7.56 -4.07
CA HIS A 77 3.56 -6.45 -4.97
C HIS A 77 2.08 -6.49 -5.32
N SER A 78 1.41 -5.38 -5.14
CA SER A 78 -0.01 -5.25 -5.49
C SER A 78 -0.19 -4.16 -6.52
N LYS A 79 -1.04 -4.43 -7.51
CA LYS A 79 -1.41 -3.43 -8.50
C LYS A 79 -2.84 -2.99 -8.27
N ILE A 80 -3.07 -1.69 -8.34
CA ILE A 80 -4.38 -1.10 -8.10
C ILE A 80 -4.75 -0.25 -9.29
N ALA A 81 -5.91 -0.51 -9.88
CA ALA A 81 -6.41 0.35 -10.95
C ALA A 81 -6.90 1.66 -10.35
N ALA A 82 -6.55 2.77 -10.99
CA ALA A 82 -6.93 4.10 -10.53
C ALA A 82 -8.32 4.46 -11.05
N ARG A 83 -9.31 4.02 -10.33
CA ARG A 83 -10.68 4.30 -10.76
C ARG A 83 -11.56 4.63 -9.62
#